data_0368b346599380a7f8c3fff49e7fb4b6
#
_entry.id   0368b346599380a7f8c3fff49e7fb4b6
#
_cell.length_a   1.000
_cell.length_b   1.000
_cell.length_c   1.000
_cell.angle_alpha   90.00
_cell.angle_beta   90.00
_cell.angle_gamma   90.00
#
_symmetry.space_group_name_H-M   'P 1'
#
loop_
_entity.id
_entity.type
_entity.pdbx_description
1 polymer ?
#
loop_
_entity_poly.entity_id
_entity_poly.type
_entity_poly.pdbx_seq_one_letter_code
_entity_poly.pdbx_strand_id
1 'polypeptide(L)'
;MYIVALQRIQIPTNLDVRRLNAITRKLQKEPQKLVFQAMKCQKKVDIHTDSGYRRLDSVEDVKGYGTRGLTMLRRGVTKDGRAVVHLLDSICKSNRLVIRSSYGAELLAAAHGMEDAFPIVITLIEIANGVRKPEQIKQYREVGNLEFDVILAIDAEGVYKSLTSRDLKTPAEKTLLGHVAWIREMIQKGIIRRLQW
;
A
#
# COMPACT_ATOMS: atom_id res chain seq x y z
N MET A 1 -13.83 3.15 5.93
CA MET A 1 -13.72 4.43 6.64
C MET A 1 -14.16 4.35 8.10
N TYR A 2 -15.33 3.84 8.44
CA TYR A 2 -15.86 3.79 9.81
C TYR A 2 -15.00 2.95 10.80
N ILE A 3 -14.50 1.79 10.37
CA ILE A 3 -13.63 0.91 11.20
C ILE A 3 -12.34 1.64 11.61
N VAL A 4 -11.76 2.44 10.70
CA VAL A 4 -10.55 3.23 10.99
C VAL A 4 -10.84 4.36 11.99
N ALA A 5 -12.03 4.97 11.91
CA ALA A 5 -12.46 5.96 12.90
C ALA A 5 -12.60 5.32 14.30
N LEU A 6 -13.15 4.10 14.39
CA LEU A 6 -13.27 3.35 15.64
C LEU A 6 -11.92 2.99 16.28
N GLN A 7 -10.88 2.74 15.46
CA GLN A 7 -9.54 2.46 15.98
C GLN A 7 -8.90 3.65 16.74
N ARG A 8 -9.43 4.87 16.56
CA ARG A 8 -8.94 6.10 17.18
C ARG A 8 -9.69 6.50 18.45
N ILE A 9 -10.81 5.85 18.72
CA ILE A 9 -11.65 6.19 19.87
C ILE A 9 -11.00 5.65 21.12
N GLN A 10 -10.48 6.54 21.96
CA GLN A 10 -9.90 6.16 23.26
C GLN A 10 -11.00 5.79 24.27
N ILE A 11 -12.18 6.40 24.15
CA ILE A 11 -13.36 6.13 24.99
C ILE A 11 -14.52 5.85 24.06
N PRO A 12 -14.82 4.57 23.75
CA PRO A 12 -15.90 4.23 22.85
C PRO A 12 -17.26 4.53 23.49
N THR A 13 -18.16 5.12 22.71
CA THR A 13 -19.54 5.35 23.11
C THR A 13 -20.41 4.10 22.84
N ASN A 14 -21.57 4.02 23.49
CA ASN A 14 -22.56 2.97 23.18
C ASN A 14 -22.96 2.96 21.69
N LEU A 15 -22.94 4.11 21.03
CA LEU A 15 -23.23 4.22 19.60
C LEU A 15 -22.12 3.55 18.75
N ASP A 16 -20.87 3.72 19.13
CA ASP A 16 -19.74 3.11 18.42
C ASP A 16 -19.76 1.59 18.54
N VAL A 17 -20.08 1.07 19.73
CA VAL A 17 -20.25 -0.37 19.96
C VAL A 17 -21.42 -0.93 19.12
N ARG A 18 -22.56 -0.23 19.09
CA ARG A 18 -23.71 -0.64 18.26
C ARG A 18 -23.35 -0.68 16.77
N ARG A 19 -22.62 0.30 16.27
CA ARG A 19 -22.18 0.37 14.87
C ARG A 19 -21.18 -0.74 14.53
N LEU A 20 -20.21 -1.01 15.43
CA LEU A 20 -19.27 -2.12 15.27
C LEU A 20 -20.03 -3.46 15.20
N ASN A 21 -20.96 -3.68 16.13
CA ASN A 21 -21.81 -4.88 16.14
C ASN A 21 -22.65 -5.01 14.87
N ALA A 22 -23.14 -3.90 14.32
CA ALA A 22 -23.89 -3.94 13.06
C ALA A 22 -23.00 -4.38 11.88
N ILE A 23 -21.77 -3.88 11.80
CA ILE A 23 -20.78 -4.30 10.80
C ILE A 23 -20.45 -5.79 10.96
N THR A 24 -20.16 -6.22 12.20
CA THR A 24 -19.85 -7.63 12.50
C THR A 24 -21.00 -8.57 12.08
N ARG A 25 -22.25 -8.22 12.43
CA ARG A 25 -23.43 -8.99 12.01
C ARG A 25 -23.60 -9.06 10.50
N LYS A 26 -23.30 -7.96 9.78
CA LYS A 26 -23.33 -7.94 8.31
C LYS A 26 -22.29 -8.90 7.73
N LEU A 27 -21.05 -8.85 8.21
CA LEU A 27 -19.98 -9.75 7.77
C LEU A 27 -20.28 -11.22 8.09
N GLN A 28 -20.94 -11.49 9.22
CA GLN A 28 -21.36 -12.85 9.58
C GLN A 28 -22.49 -13.37 8.68
N LYS A 29 -23.44 -12.51 8.30
CA LYS A 29 -24.56 -12.87 7.41
C LYS A 29 -24.12 -13.04 5.95
N GLU A 30 -23.18 -12.21 5.53
CA GLU A 30 -22.67 -12.16 4.16
C GLU A 30 -21.15 -12.36 4.17
N PRO A 31 -20.64 -13.56 4.51
CA PRO A 31 -19.22 -13.78 4.59
C PRO A 31 -18.58 -13.60 3.21
N GLN A 32 -17.66 -12.66 3.12
CA GLN A 32 -16.87 -12.45 1.90
C GLN A 32 -15.90 -13.62 1.76
N LYS A 33 -16.01 -14.36 0.67
CA LYS A 33 -15.07 -15.44 0.34
C LYS A 33 -14.08 -14.94 -0.68
N LEU A 34 -12.79 -15.07 -0.39
CA LEU A 34 -11.75 -14.90 -1.38
C LEU A 34 -11.62 -16.22 -2.16
N VAL A 35 -11.84 -16.15 -3.46
CA VAL A 35 -11.69 -17.31 -4.35
C VAL A 35 -10.43 -17.12 -5.16
N PHE A 36 -9.45 -18.01 -4.93
CA PHE A 36 -8.21 -18.06 -5.69
C PHE A 36 -8.36 -19.07 -6.82
N GLN A 37 -8.62 -18.57 -8.02
CA GLN A 37 -8.71 -19.41 -9.21
C GLN A 37 -7.30 -19.77 -9.70
N ALA A 38 -7.16 -20.98 -10.29
CA ALA A 38 -5.92 -21.32 -10.95
C ALA A 38 -5.62 -20.34 -12.09
N MET A 39 -4.43 -19.71 -12.06
CA MET A 39 -4.00 -18.78 -13.08
C MET A 39 -2.69 -19.22 -13.72
N LYS A 40 -2.56 -19.00 -15.02
CA LYS A 40 -1.26 -18.98 -15.68
C LYS A 40 -0.50 -17.77 -15.16
N CYS A 41 0.69 -17.98 -14.65
CA CYS A 41 1.44 -16.98 -13.93
C CYS A 41 1.89 -15.83 -14.85
N GLN A 42 1.18 -14.71 -14.83
CA GLN A 42 1.84 -13.44 -15.05
C GLN A 42 2.48 -13.06 -13.71
N LYS A 43 3.80 -12.90 -13.69
CA LYS A 43 4.55 -12.52 -12.51
C LYS A 43 4.35 -11.01 -12.25
N LYS A 44 3.11 -10.58 -11.97
CA LYS A 44 2.74 -9.17 -11.77
C LYS A 44 2.03 -8.97 -10.45
N VAL A 45 2.49 -7.98 -9.70
CA VAL A 45 1.88 -7.54 -8.44
C VAL A 45 1.61 -6.05 -8.54
N ASP A 46 0.34 -5.67 -8.37
CA ASP A 46 -0.08 -4.27 -8.29
C ASP A 46 -0.25 -3.88 -6.84
N ILE A 47 0.29 -2.73 -6.49
CA ILE A 47 0.22 -2.10 -5.19
C ILE A 47 -0.53 -0.79 -5.38
N HIS A 48 -1.75 -0.73 -4.90
CA HIS A 48 -2.56 0.48 -4.91
C HIS A 48 -2.49 1.12 -3.54
N THR A 49 -2.07 2.37 -3.48
CA THR A 49 -1.98 3.14 -2.25
C THR A 49 -2.87 4.37 -2.32
N ASP A 50 -3.48 4.70 -1.20
CA ASP A 50 -4.36 5.85 -1.03
C ASP A 50 -4.19 6.41 0.38
N SER A 51 -4.47 7.68 0.57
CA SER A 51 -4.44 8.29 1.88
C SER A 51 -5.64 9.21 2.14
N GLY A 52 -6.14 9.18 3.36
CA GLY A 52 -7.06 10.19 3.84
C GLY A 52 -6.32 11.24 4.66
N TYR A 53 -6.37 12.51 4.22
CA TYR A 53 -5.80 13.63 4.97
C TYR A 53 -6.93 14.50 5.54
N ARG A 54 -6.87 14.80 6.84
CA ARG A 54 -7.74 15.80 7.48
C ARG A 54 -6.91 16.97 7.94
N ARG A 55 -7.32 18.19 7.57
CA ARG A 55 -6.79 19.40 8.18
C ARG A 55 -7.18 19.48 9.65
N LEU A 56 -6.30 20.08 10.47
CA LEU A 56 -6.46 20.28 11.92
C LEU A 56 -7.57 21.28 12.31
N ASP A 57 -8.42 21.68 11.38
CA ASP A 57 -9.38 22.78 11.57
C ASP A 57 -10.59 22.44 12.45
N SER A 58 -10.74 21.19 12.88
CA SER A 58 -11.79 20.77 13.81
C SER A 58 -11.22 20.60 15.22
N VAL A 59 -11.76 21.32 16.17
CA VAL A 59 -11.41 21.32 17.61
C VAL A 59 -11.47 19.92 18.24
N GLU A 60 -12.13 18.97 17.60
CA GLU A 60 -12.30 17.59 18.06
C GLU A 60 -11.18 16.62 17.64
N ASP A 61 -10.34 16.99 16.66
CA ASP A 61 -9.30 16.10 16.11
C ASP A 61 -7.88 16.61 16.48
N VAL A 62 -7.53 16.51 17.74
CA VAL A 62 -6.26 17.02 18.33
C VAL A 62 -4.99 16.39 17.72
N LYS A 63 -5.07 15.40 16.83
CA LYS A 63 -3.86 14.62 16.46
C LYS A 63 -3.44 14.65 14.99
N GLY A 64 -4.17 15.28 14.07
CA GLY A 64 -3.72 15.45 12.66
C GLY A 64 -3.18 14.19 11.95
N TYR A 65 -3.61 13.00 12.37
CA TYR A 65 -3.17 11.77 11.76
C TYR A 65 -3.98 11.47 10.49
N GLY A 66 -3.30 11.39 9.35
CA GLY A 66 -3.88 10.82 8.14
C GLY A 66 -4.20 9.33 8.29
N THR A 67 -5.01 8.81 7.39
CA THR A 67 -5.16 7.36 7.19
C THR A 67 -4.38 6.95 5.97
N ARG A 68 -3.85 5.75 5.96
CA ARG A 68 -3.25 5.12 4.79
C ARG A 68 -4.03 3.88 4.41
N GLY A 69 -4.28 3.72 3.13
CA GLY A 69 -4.84 2.53 2.51
C GLY A 69 -3.81 1.85 1.62
N LEU A 70 -3.82 0.53 1.63
CA LEU A 70 -3.05 -0.32 0.74
C LEU A 70 -3.95 -1.44 0.26
N THR A 71 -3.93 -1.71 -1.05
CA THR A 71 -4.48 -2.92 -1.64
C THR A 71 -3.43 -3.54 -2.53
N MET A 72 -3.11 -4.80 -2.27
CA MET A 72 -2.14 -5.55 -3.05
C MET A 72 -2.83 -6.64 -3.85
N LEU A 73 -2.62 -6.64 -5.15
CA LEU A 73 -3.28 -7.53 -6.10
C LEU A 73 -2.24 -8.31 -6.91
N ARG A 74 -2.48 -9.60 -7.08
CA ARG A 74 -1.76 -10.41 -8.06
C ARG A 74 -2.62 -10.56 -9.30
N ARG A 75 -2.09 -10.17 -10.46
CA ARG A 75 -2.77 -10.32 -11.75
C ARG A 75 -2.25 -11.51 -12.54
N GLY A 76 -3.15 -12.16 -13.24
CA GLY A 76 -2.84 -13.25 -14.13
C GLY A 76 -3.98 -13.53 -15.11
N VAL A 77 -3.88 -14.64 -15.80
CA VAL A 77 -4.91 -15.13 -16.70
C VAL A 77 -5.25 -16.59 -16.39
N THR A 78 -6.51 -16.97 -16.56
CA THR A 78 -6.94 -18.36 -16.49
C THR A 78 -6.38 -19.17 -17.65
N LYS A 79 -6.60 -20.50 -17.64
CA LYS A 79 -6.27 -21.35 -18.79
C LYS A 79 -6.98 -20.90 -20.07
N ASP A 80 -8.19 -20.36 -19.92
CA ASP A 80 -9.06 -19.90 -21.02
C ASP A 80 -8.75 -18.46 -21.46
N GLY A 81 -7.69 -17.82 -20.92
CA GLY A 81 -7.25 -16.49 -21.27
C GLY A 81 -8.03 -15.33 -20.59
N ARG A 82 -8.94 -15.64 -19.64
CA ARG A 82 -9.67 -14.61 -18.90
C ARG A 82 -8.75 -13.96 -17.85
N ALA A 83 -8.86 -12.63 -17.72
CA ALA A 83 -8.15 -11.92 -16.67
C ALA A 83 -8.62 -12.37 -15.28
N VAL A 84 -7.67 -12.61 -14.39
CA VAL A 84 -7.91 -12.99 -12.99
C VAL A 84 -7.09 -12.09 -12.09
N VAL A 85 -7.72 -11.67 -10.99
CA VAL A 85 -7.09 -10.84 -9.96
C VAL A 85 -7.27 -11.54 -8.61
N HIS A 86 -6.18 -11.71 -7.89
CA HIS A 86 -6.19 -12.20 -6.52
C HIS A 86 -5.84 -11.06 -5.57
N LEU A 87 -6.68 -10.84 -4.56
CA LEU A 87 -6.35 -9.97 -3.45
C LEU A 87 -5.33 -10.70 -2.55
N LEU A 88 -4.12 -10.14 -2.45
CA LEU A 88 -3.05 -10.67 -1.60
C LEU A 88 -3.13 -10.07 -0.19
N ASP A 89 -3.31 -8.75 -0.11
CA ASP A 89 -3.42 -8.05 1.15
C ASP A 89 -4.24 -6.77 1.00
N SER A 90 -4.82 -6.31 2.10
CA SER A 90 -5.53 -5.05 2.18
C SER A 90 -5.37 -4.45 3.56
N ILE A 91 -4.78 -3.27 3.64
CA ILE A 91 -4.47 -2.56 4.88
C ILE A 91 -5.18 -1.21 4.87
N CYS A 92 -5.80 -0.87 6.00
CA CYS A 92 -6.33 0.46 6.26
C CYS A 92 -5.98 0.85 7.69
N LYS A 93 -5.01 1.73 7.87
CA LYS A 93 -4.45 2.10 9.19
C LYS A 93 -4.30 3.61 9.32
N SER A 94 -4.33 4.10 10.55
CA SER A 94 -3.91 5.46 10.85
C SER A 94 -2.39 5.61 10.67
N ASN A 95 -1.95 6.72 10.10
CA ASN A 95 -0.55 7.09 10.13
C ASN A 95 -0.13 7.41 11.57
N ARG A 96 1.06 6.96 11.94
CA ARG A 96 1.65 7.29 13.26
C ARG A 96 2.36 8.64 13.27
N LEU A 97 2.64 9.18 12.10
CA LEU A 97 3.31 10.46 11.92
C LEU A 97 2.28 11.56 11.73
N VAL A 98 2.53 12.71 12.32
CA VAL A 98 1.77 13.94 12.06
C VAL A 98 2.10 14.39 10.64
N ILE A 99 1.09 14.50 9.80
CA ILE A 99 1.21 14.88 8.41
C ILE A 99 0.67 16.29 8.26
N ARG A 100 1.40 17.15 7.54
CA ARG A 100 1.04 18.55 7.36
C ARG A 100 0.38 18.86 6.02
N SER A 101 0.40 17.90 5.09
CA SER A 101 -0.13 18.06 3.73
C SER A 101 -0.73 16.77 3.18
N SER A 102 -1.66 16.88 2.23
CA SER A 102 -2.16 15.71 1.47
C SER A 102 -1.04 15.04 0.70
N TYR A 103 -0.11 15.82 0.12
CA TYR A 103 1.09 15.30 -0.53
C TYR A 103 1.90 14.38 0.39
N GLY A 104 2.16 14.82 1.63
CA GLY A 104 2.89 14.01 2.61
C GLY A 104 2.15 12.74 2.98
N ALA A 105 0.81 12.81 3.10
CA ALA A 105 -0.02 11.66 3.39
C ALA A 105 0.09 10.59 2.28
N GLU A 106 -0.04 11.00 1.02
CA GLU A 106 0.05 10.13 -0.15
C GLU A 106 1.45 9.54 -0.32
N LEU A 107 2.49 10.36 -0.16
CA LEU A 107 3.88 9.88 -0.24
C LEU A 107 4.19 8.83 0.83
N LEU A 108 3.73 9.05 2.07
CA LEU A 108 3.91 8.08 3.15
C LEU A 108 3.08 6.82 2.92
N ALA A 109 1.88 6.93 2.36
CA ALA A 109 1.10 5.76 1.98
C ALA A 109 1.83 4.92 0.92
N ALA A 110 2.41 5.57 -0.10
CA ALA A 110 3.21 4.91 -1.12
C ALA A 110 4.47 4.23 -0.55
N ALA A 111 5.20 4.93 0.33
CA ALA A 111 6.40 4.38 0.97
C ALA A 111 6.08 3.15 1.82
N HIS A 112 5.13 3.26 2.74
CA HIS A 112 4.71 2.14 3.57
C HIS A 112 4.08 1.00 2.76
N GLY A 113 3.36 1.33 1.67
CA GLY A 113 2.85 0.32 0.74
C GLY A 113 3.95 -0.54 0.15
N MET A 114 5.07 0.07 -0.22
CA MET A 114 6.23 -0.66 -0.73
C MET A 114 6.96 -1.46 0.37
N GLU A 115 7.06 -0.92 1.59
CA GLU A 115 7.62 -1.66 2.74
C GLU A 115 6.81 -2.93 3.04
N ASP A 116 5.48 -2.82 3.07
CA ASP A 116 4.58 -3.93 3.33
C ASP A 116 4.55 -4.93 2.14
N ALA A 117 4.74 -4.45 0.90
CA ALA A 117 4.70 -5.27 -0.31
C ALA A 117 5.95 -6.13 -0.52
N PHE A 118 7.12 -5.62 -0.18
CA PHE A 118 8.38 -6.30 -0.47
C PHE A 118 8.45 -7.72 0.12
N PRO A 119 8.12 -7.97 1.40
CA PRO A 119 8.09 -9.33 1.96
C PRO A 119 7.12 -10.26 1.23
N ILE A 120 5.95 -9.75 0.82
CA ILE A 120 4.94 -10.54 0.10
C ILE A 120 5.47 -10.93 -1.29
N VAL A 121 6.12 -10.01 -2.00
CA VAL A 121 6.74 -10.30 -3.29
C VAL A 121 7.84 -11.37 -3.15
N ILE A 122 8.69 -11.27 -2.12
CA ILE A 122 9.70 -12.30 -1.83
C ILE A 122 9.03 -13.65 -1.56
N THR A 123 7.99 -13.69 -0.75
CA THR A 123 7.23 -14.93 -0.49
C THR A 123 6.66 -15.52 -1.79
N LEU A 124 6.14 -14.69 -2.70
CA LEU A 124 5.66 -15.17 -4.01
C LEU A 124 6.80 -15.73 -4.87
N ILE A 125 7.99 -15.14 -4.82
CA ILE A 125 9.19 -15.65 -5.50
C ILE A 125 9.56 -17.02 -4.92
N GLU A 126 9.56 -17.15 -3.60
CA GLU A 126 9.88 -18.41 -2.92
C GLU A 126 8.86 -19.53 -3.20
N ILE A 127 7.57 -19.19 -3.25
CA ILE A 127 6.52 -20.12 -3.66
C ILE A 127 6.73 -20.60 -5.10
N ALA A 128 7.15 -19.72 -6.00
CA ALA A 128 7.31 -20.04 -7.41
C ALA A 128 8.62 -20.80 -7.72
N ASN A 129 9.69 -20.52 -7.00
CA ASN A 129 11.04 -20.92 -7.38
C ASN A 129 11.85 -21.60 -6.23
N GLY A 130 11.21 -21.86 -5.09
CA GLY A 130 11.85 -22.40 -3.88
C GLY A 130 12.44 -21.34 -2.97
N VAL A 131 12.73 -21.77 -1.74
CA VAL A 131 13.24 -20.89 -0.66
C VAL A 131 14.55 -20.22 -1.05
N ARG A 132 14.66 -18.93 -0.75
CA ARG A 132 15.83 -18.10 -1.03
C ARG A 132 16.75 -17.99 0.19
N LYS A 133 18.05 -17.98 -0.07
CA LYS A 133 19.04 -17.70 0.97
C LYS A 133 19.00 -16.21 1.36
N PRO A 134 19.34 -15.85 2.61
CA PRO A 134 19.38 -14.44 3.05
C PRO A 134 20.17 -13.52 2.13
N GLU A 135 21.30 -14.01 1.59
CA GLU A 135 22.16 -13.26 0.67
C GLU A 135 21.43 -12.93 -0.64
N GLN A 136 20.60 -13.83 -1.16
CA GLN A 136 19.79 -13.60 -2.35
C GLN A 136 18.69 -12.57 -2.09
N ILE A 137 18.07 -12.62 -0.90
CA ILE A 137 17.06 -11.63 -0.50
C ILE A 137 17.71 -10.24 -0.37
N LYS A 138 18.92 -10.18 0.23
CA LYS A 138 19.69 -8.95 0.30
C LYS A 138 20.02 -8.41 -1.10
N GLN A 139 20.42 -9.27 -2.02
CA GLN A 139 20.70 -8.91 -3.41
C GLN A 139 19.46 -8.31 -4.10
N TYR A 140 18.26 -8.84 -3.89
CA TYR A 140 17.03 -8.24 -4.43
C TYR A 140 16.81 -6.80 -3.93
N ARG A 141 17.17 -6.49 -2.69
CA ARG A 141 17.09 -5.11 -2.15
C ARG A 141 18.14 -4.18 -2.70
N GLU A 142 19.36 -4.68 -2.93
CA GLU A 142 20.50 -3.88 -3.35
C GLU A 142 20.53 -3.63 -4.86
N VAL A 143 20.24 -4.66 -5.64
CA VAL A 143 20.39 -4.63 -7.11
C VAL A 143 19.04 -4.55 -7.83
N GLY A 144 17.95 -4.98 -7.20
CA GLY A 144 16.65 -5.14 -7.84
C GLY A 144 16.55 -6.48 -8.58
N ASN A 145 16.06 -6.45 -9.82
CA ASN A 145 15.86 -7.65 -10.66
C ASN A 145 14.92 -8.68 -10.01
N LEU A 146 13.83 -8.20 -9.40
CA LEU A 146 12.78 -9.08 -8.92
C LEU A 146 12.18 -9.89 -10.07
N GLU A 147 11.87 -11.15 -9.79
CA GLU A 147 11.22 -12.05 -10.75
C GLU A 147 9.74 -11.72 -10.98
N PHE A 148 9.22 -10.77 -10.23
CA PHE A 148 7.87 -10.23 -10.35
C PHE A 148 7.95 -8.75 -10.76
N ASP A 149 7.12 -8.37 -11.72
CA ASP A 149 6.89 -6.96 -12.07
C ASP A 149 6.04 -6.32 -10.98
N VAL A 150 6.64 -5.47 -10.17
CA VAL A 150 5.93 -4.69 -9.16
C VAL A 150 5.48 -3.37 -9.78
N ILE A 151 4.18 -3.11 -9.68
CA ILE A 151 3.54 -1.90 -10.19
C ILE A 151 3.01 -1.13 -8.99
N LEU A 152 3.49 0.09 -8.79
CA LEU A 152 3.00 0.99 -7.76
C LEU A 152 2.00 1.97 -8.40
N ALA A 153 0.75 1.94 -7.97
CA ALA A 153 -0.31 2.84 -8.39
C ALA A 153 -0.62 3.84 -7.27
N ILE A 154 -0.58 5.12 -7.60
CA ILE A 154 -0.86 6.25 -6.72
C ILE A 154 -1.84 7.18 -7.43
N ASP A 155 -2.75 7.83 -6.70
CA ASP A 155 -3.72 8.76 -7.27
C ASP A 155 -3.31 10.24 -7.15
N ALA A 156 -2.21 10.52 -6.47
CA ALA A 156 -1.69 11.88 -6.24
C ALA A 156 -0.72 12.32 -7.34
N GLU A 157 -1.18 13.17 -8.26
CA GLU A 157 -0.37 13.73 -9.34
C GLU A 157 0.93 14.39 -8.86
N GLY A 158 0.86 15.12 -7.74
CA GLY A 158 2.03 15.80 -7.14
C GLY A 158 3.11 14.82 -6.71
N VAL A 159 2.71 13.68 -6.13
CA VAL A 159 3.64 12.61 -5.74
C VAL A 159 4.21 11.94 -6.99
N TYR A 160 3.35 11.58 -7.96
CA TYR A 160 3.80 11.00 -9.23
C TYR A 160 4.85 11.88 -9.91
N LYS A 161 4.59 13.19 -10.06
CA LYS A 161 5.52 14.16 -10.65
C LYS A 161 6.84 14.25 -9.89
N SER A 162 6.82 14.21 -8.56
CA SER A 162 8.04 14.27 -7.75
C SER A 162 8.89 13.01 -7.87
N LEU A 163 8.25 11.85 -8.07
CA LEU A 163 8.94 10.57 -8.23
C LEU A 163 9.50 10.36 -9.65
N THR A 164 8.86 10.94 -10.68
CA THR A 164 9.24 10.77 -12.08
C THR A 164 10.07 11.92 -12.66
N SER A 165 10.12 13.09 -11.96
CA SER A 165 10.90 14.24 -12.43
C SER A 165 12.39 13.90 -12.56
N ARG A 166 13.08 14.51 -13.54
CA ARG A 166 14.53 14.34 -13.75
C ARG A 166 15.32 14.74 -12.49
N ASP A 167 14.98 15.88 -11.93
CA ASP A 167 15.66 16.43 -10.76
C ASP A 167 14.90 16.08 -9.47
N LEU A 168 15.65 15.80 -8.41
CA LEU A 168 15.09 15.59 -7.08
C LEU A 168 14.65 16.96 -6.52
N LYS A 169 13.34 17.22 -6.58
CA LYS A 169 12.77 18.41 -5.96
C LYS A 169 12.58 18.20 -4.48
N THR A 170 13.10 19.12 -3.68
CA THR A 170 12.89 19.10 -2.23
C THR A 170 11.41 19.37 -1.92
N PRO A 171 10.70 18.47 -1.26
CA PRO A 171 9.33 18.72 -0.84
C PRO A 171 9.28 19.85 0.18
N ALA A 172 8.13 20.54 0.29
CA ALA A 172 7.92 21.59 1.29
C ALA A 172 8.19 21.09 2.72
N GLU A 173 7.82 19.85 3.01
CA GLU A 173 8.18 19.15 4.23
C GLU A 173 9.51 18.42 4.01
N LYS A 174 10.62 19.02 4.45
CA LYS A 174 11.98 18.48 4.25
C LYS A 174 12.17 17.06 4.81
N THR A 175 11.43 16.71 5.86
CA THR A 175 11.43 15.35 6.46
C THR A 175 10.99 14.26 5.49
N LEU A 176 10.23 14.61 4.45
CA LEU A 176 9.74 13.68 3.43
C LEU A 176 10.77 13.39 2.32
N LEU A 177 11.87 14.14 2.27
CA LEU A 177 12.88 13.98 1.22
C LEU A 177 13.45 12.55 1.17
N GLY A 178 13.66 11.95 2.34
CA GLY A 178 14.15 10.57 2.44
C GLY A 178 13.21 9.56 1.79
N HIS A 179 11.89 9.72 1.96
CA HIS A 179 10.91 8.84 1.33
C HIS A 179 10.86 9.01 -0.18
N VAL A 180 10.94 10.25 -0.68
CA VAL A 180 11.05 10.52 -2.14
C VAL A 180 12.29 9.85 -2.71
N ALA A 181 13.45 10.07 -2.10
CA ALA A 181 14.72 9.51 -2.55
C ALA A 181 14.68 7.98 -2.54
N TRP A 182 14.15 7.38 -1.48
CA TRP A 182 14.03 5.93 -1.34
C TRP A 182 13.12 5.30 -2.41
N ILE A 183 11.93 5.85 -2.67
CA ILE A 183 11.05 5.31 -3.71
C ILE A 183 11.69 5.48 -5.10
N ARG A 184 12.34 6.61 -5.37
CA ARG A 184 13.08 6.83 -6.62
C ARG A 184 14.21 5.81 -6.80
N GLU A 185 14.95 5.49 -5.74
CA GLU A 185 15.96 4.44 -5.76
C GLU A 185 15.35 3.08 -6.10
N MET A 186 14.18 2.73 -5.54
CA MET A 186 13.48 1.50 -5.88
C MET A 186 13.04 1.45 -7.36
N ILE A 187 12.63 2.58 -7.92
CA ILE A 187 12.33 2.69 -9.36
C ILE A 187 13.59 2.52 -10.19
N GLN A 188 14.70 3.18 -9.83
CA GLN A 188 15.99 3.10 -10.55
C GLN A 188 16.57 1.69 -10.52
N LYS A 189 16.46 0.99 -9.39
CA LYS A 189 16.88 -0.40 -9.23
C LYS A 189 15.95 -1.39 -9.94
N GLY A 190 14.79 -0.94 -10.46
CA GLY A 190 13.80 -1.81 -11.09
C GLY A 190 13.03 -2.71 -10.12
N ILE A 191 13.07 -2.42 -8.82
CA ILE A 191 12.21 -3.06 -7.80
C ILE A 191 10.77 -2.65 -8.09
N ILE A 192 10.52 -1.35 -8.29
CA ILE A 192 9.27 -0.85 -8.85
C ILE A 192 9.45 -0.80 -10.37
N ARG A 193 8.84 -1.76 -11.06
CA ARG A 193 8.94 -1.87 -12.52
C ARG A 193 8.16 -0.79 -13.25
N ARG A 194 7.07 -0.33 -12.66
CA ARG A 194 6.19 0.70 -13.21
C ARG A 194 5.55 1.51 -12.10
N LEU A 195 5.58 2.82 -12.26
CA LEU A 195 4.76 3.74 -11.50
C LEU A 195 3.54 4.13 -12.35
N GLN A 196 2.35 4.09 -11.78
CA GLN A 196 1.09 4.47 -12.42
C GLN A 196 0.41 5.58 -11.62
N TRP A 197 -0.24 6.47 -12.35
CA TRP A 197 -1.12 7.52 -11.85
C TRP A 197 -2.43 7.47 -12.59
#